data_fa235a45350783a3c18fdedcf108d388
#
_entry.id   fa235a45350783a3c18fdedcf108d388
#
_cell.length_a   1.000
_cell.length_b   1.000
_cell.length_c   1.000
_cell.angle_alpha   90.00
_cell.angle_beta   90.00
_cell.angle_gamma   90.00
#
_symmetry.space_group_name_H-M   'P 1'
#
loop_
_entity.id
_entity.type
_entity.pdbx_description
1 polymer ?
#
loop_
_entity_poly.entity_id
_entity_poly.type
_entity_poly.pdbx_seq_one_letter_code
_entity_poly.pdbx_strand_id
1 'polypeptide(L)'
;MSWTKIVKNAWGMSGLKQEGKKRLTFSLIFPLLLLLVTMLIATSVKAERTISSSSNMVVGVERKIDIIKNGYIMINDTFLFSASNESLVNFTLNDFLVGFPVNYSSNMIYYSAHDNEGNLPITKETRDESFQWLKISFPRPINLDNVGAYNFTVTYVFSDLIKRKSNLRDLFHASFPLYPSLIYDAAYCNVTVTLPSIVKVSQDNFPQDIFVNKTENFRVLNNFTSPLTAYANLSSWVEFSSSSFPLFKILELKRDLSIDGLGRISVTDIYEMVIVNVNKITFILPSNATNISVYDVYEKYPRYRVTATERNFTTMVEVTLGEKMENPEKGRIAITYTLPFHKYIFRSNWQSYMLKISLTKPNEWIIGRIIVTITLPEGANFVQEKQGELEIEKIGFFQEKATLRYYNVTKFQNLGILSVSYQYMSLWAAFRPTILAGVLMGFVSLIFFFTRAAGKRAEIVAPAPISPETIRKFVESYEEKMRILFDIDYLEQQLRRRKISRRQYRFQRKTLDGRLLTVQRTISDLQRELEAAGGRYVDMIRRLEAASTDIEAINRSIADIEIRYRRGEISAEAYRQLVKEYRRRKEENERVIEETLLRLREEA
;
A
#
# COMPACT_ATOMS: atom_id res chain seq x y z
N MET A 1 -2.71 -47.08 -17.18
CA MET A 1 -2.24 -46.95 -18.57
C MET A 1 -0.73 -47.12 -18.56
N SER A 2 -0.26 -48.25 -19.09
CA SER A 2 1.08 -48.83 -18.87
C SER A 2 2.20 -48.05 -19.59
N TRP A 3 3.31 -47.87 -18.91
CA TRP A 3 4.56 -47.24 -19.36
C TRP A 3 5.19 -47.86 -20.64
N THR A 4 4.69 -48.98 -21.10
CA THR A 4 5.14 -49.67 -22.32
C THR A 4 4.71 -49.03 -23.64
N LYS A 5 3.81 -48.02 -23.62
CA LYS A 5 3.34 -47.32 -24.84
C LYS A 5 4.14 -46.06 -25.17
N ILE A 6 4.92 -45.52 -24.25
CA ILE A 6 5.70 -44.26 -24.45
C ILE A 6 7.07 -44.55 -25.09
N VAL A 7 7.63 -45.73 -24.85
CA VAL A 7 8.97 -46.10 -25.39
C VAL A 7 8.93 -46.52 -26.86
N LYS A 8 7.77 -46.90 -27.42
CA LYS A 8 7.65 -47.32 -28.81
C LYS A 8 7.60 -46.20 -29.86
N ASN A 9 7.32 -44.97 -29.42
CA ASN A 9 7.20 -43.82 -30.34
C ASN A 9 8.45 -42.95 -30.46
N ALA A 10 9.51 -43.24 -29.68
CA ALA A 10 10.74 -42.45 -29.70
C ALA A 10 11.83 -42.98 -30.66
N TRP A 11 11.69 -44.20 -31.16
CA TRP A 11 12.68 -44.78 -32.08
C TRP A 11 11.98 -45.40 -33.27
N GLY A 12 11.81 -44.57 -34.31
CA GLY A 12 11.39 -45.00 -35.64
C GLY A 12 12.45 -45.91 -36.27
N MET A 13 12.23 -47.22 -36.20
CA MET A 13 12.95 -48.20 -37.03
C MET A 13 11.97 -49.18 -37.61
N SER A 14 11.56 -48.91 -38.83
CA SER A 14 11.05 -49.92 -39.75
C SER A 14 12.20 -50.49 -40.58
N GLY A 15 12.38 -51.82 -40.46
CA GLY A 15 13.01 -52.62 -41.52
C GLY A 15 14.52 -52.75 -41.48
N LEU A 16 14.98 -53.90 -41.02
CA LEU A 16 16.04 -54.64 -41.70
C LEU A 16 16.08 -56.09 -41.17
N LYS A 17 15.91 -57.03 -42.08
CA LYS A 17 16.14 -58.47 -41.89
C LYS A 17 17.63 -58.79 -42.02
N GLN A 18 18.06 -59.82 -41.25
CA GLN A 18 19.27 -60.62 -41.41
C GLN A 18 20.59 -60.05 -40.85
N GLU A 19 21.16 -60.58 -39.79
CA GLU A 19 22.15 -61.66 -39.78
C GLU A 19 22.67 -61.93 -38.37
N GLY A 20 22.70 -63.20 -38.00
CA GLY A 20 23.18 -63.63 -36.70
C GLY A 20 24.71 -63.65 -36.63
N LYS A 21 25.27 -62.64 -36.00
CA LYS A 21 26.64 -62.71 -35.39
C LYS A 21 26.91 -61.52 -34.41
N LYS A 22 25.96 -60.64 -34.16
CA LYS A 22 26.17 -59.50 -33.24
C LYS A 22 25.44 -59.59 -31.87
N ARG A 23 24.92 -60.79 -31.54
CA ARG A 23 24.22 -60.99 -30.25
C ARG A 23 25.10 -61.15 -29.00
N LEU A 24 26.41 -61.41 -29.14
CA LEU A 24 27.29 -61.59 -28.02
C LEU A 24 27.92 -60.30 -27.45
N THR A 25 28.07 -59.25 -28.28
CA THR A 25 28.65 -57.97 -27.80
C THR A 25 27.65 -57.07 -27.12
N PHE A 26 26.36 -57.16 -27.46
CA PHE A 26 25.31 -56.32 -26.81
C PHE A 26 24.91 -56.87 -25.42
N SER A 27 25.09 -58.16 -25.16
CA SER A 27 24.80 -58.79 -23.86
C SER A 27 25.81 -58.42 -22.75
N LEU A 28 27.03 -58.02 -23.11
CA LEU A 28 28.07 -57.60 -22.16
C LEU A 28 28.16 -56.06 -21.97
N ILE A 29 27.78 -55.30 -22.99
CA ILE A 29 27.85 -53.84 -22.93
C ILE A 29 26.73 -53.26 -22.03
N PHE A 30 25.53 -53.82 -22.05
CA PHE A 30 24.40 -53.34 -21.24
C PHE A 30 24.63 -53.49 -19.73
N PRO A 31 25.07 -54.67 -19.20
CA PRO A 31 25.42 -54.77 -17.77
C PRO A 31 26.63 -53.92 -17.39
N LEU A 32 27.62 -53.74 -18.30
CA LEU A 32 28.77 -52.84 -18.05
C LEU A 32 28.37 -51.38 -18.00
N LEU A 33 27.46 -50.94 -18.86
CA LEU A 33 26.89 -49.58 -18.84
C LEU A 33 26.02 -49.37 -17.60
N LEU A 34 25.23 -50.35 -17.18
CA LEU A 34 24.44 -50.32 -15.96
C LEU A 34 25.36 -50.22 -14.72
N LEU A 35 26.47 -50.96 -14.73
CA LEU A 35 27.46 -50.93 -13.65
C LEU A 35 28.22 -49.59 -13.61
N LEU A 36 28.47 -48.99 -14.75
CA LEU A 36 29.09 -47.66 -14.86
C LEU A 36 28.12 -46.54 -14.42
N VAL A 37 26.85 -46.67 -14.74
CA VAL A 37 25.78 -45.72 -14.26
C VAL A 37 25.57 -45.89 -12.76
N THR A 38 25.59 -47.09 -12.22
CA THR A 38 25.49 -47.31 -10.77
C THR A 38 26.74 -46.82 -10.04
N MET A 39 27.93 -46.94 -10.64
CA MET A 39 29.16 -46.33 -10.09
C MET A 39 29.14 -44.81 -10.16
N LEU A 40 28.61 -44.21 -11.24
CA LEU A 40 28.43 -42.78 -11.35
C LEU A 40 27.38 -42.23 -10.37
N ILE A 41 26.30 -42.97 -10.12
CA ILE A 41 25.31 -42.65 -9.10
C ILE A 41 25.90 -42.80 -7.70
N ALA A 42 26.72 -43.83 -7.47
CA ALA A 42 27.40 -44.04 -6.20
C ALA A 42 28.49 -43.00 -5.89
N THR A 43 29.10 -42.38 -6.93
CA THR A 43 30.06 -41.28 -6.74
C THR A 43 29.40 -39.90 -6.66
N SER A 44 28.14 -39.76 -7.04
CA SER A 44 27.36 -38.53 -6.86
C SER A 44 26.59 -38.45 -5.53
N VAL A 45 26.51 -39.53 -4.77
CA VAL A 45 26.23 -39.44 -3.35
C VAL A 45 27.52 -38.90 -2.70
N LYS A 46 27.74 -37.59 -2.78
CA LYS A 46 28.54 -36.89 -1.78
C LYS A 46 27.95 -37.32 -0.45
N ALA A 47 28.65 -38.18 0.27
CA ALA A 47 28.36 -38.41 1.66
C ALA A 47 28.32 -36.99 2.28
N GLU A 48 27.12 -36.51 2.57
CA GLU A 48 26.97 -35.52 3.64
C GLU A 48 27.65 -36.22 4.80
N ARG A 49 28.85 -35.76 5.10
CA ARG A 49 29.48 -36.10 6.37
C ARG A 49 28.47 -35.56 7.39
N THR A 50 27.62 -36.43 7.90
CA THR A 50 27.04 -36.27 9.21
C THR A 50 28.22 -35.90 10.08
N ILE A 51 28.27 -34.64 10.47
CA ILE A 51 29.20 -34.18 11.49
C ILE A 51 28.73 -34.91 12.75
N SER A 52 29.26 -36.13 12.94
CA SER A 52 29.21 -36.80 14.22
C SER A 52 29.75 -35.81 15.22
N SER A 53 29.07 -35.66 16.36
CA SER A 53 29.45 -34.89 17.53
C SER A 53 30.97 -34.64 17.55
N SER A 54 31.38 -33.49 17.01
CA SER A 54 32.80 -33.17 16.97
C SER A 54 33.19 -32.79 18.39
N SER A 55 33.86 -33.68 19.07
CA SER A 55 34.46 -33.53 20.39
C SER A 55 35.43 -32.33 20.50
N ASN A 56 35.59 -31.54 19.44
CA ASN A 56 36.65 -30.54 19.32
C ASN A 56 36.16 -29.10 19.35
N MET A 57 34.85 -28.83 19.30
CA MET A 57 34.31 -27.50 19.31
C MET A 57 33.26 -27.36 20.43
N VAL A 58 33.45 -26.36 21.29
CA VAL A 58 32.47 -25.99 22.32
C VAL A 58 31.67 -24.79 21.79
N VAL A 59 30.34 -24.93 21.73
CA VAL A 59 29.42 -23.87 21.34
C VAL A 59 28.63 -23.44 22.56
N GLY A 60 28.76 -22.17 22.92
CA GLY A 60 27.90 -21.51 23.88
C GLY A 60 26.88 -20.62 23.17
N VAL A 61 25.69 -20.50 23.73
CA VAL A 61 24.64 -19.63 23.18
C VAL A 61 24.14 -18.65 24.23
N GLU A 62 24.21 -17.38 23.89
CA GLU A 62 23.60 -16.27 24.63
C GLU A 62 22.41 -15.78 23.84
N ARG A 63 21.18 -16.14 24.25
CA ARG A 63 19.95 -15.73 23.59
C ARG A 63 19.27 -14.61 24.34
N LYS A 64 19.03 -13.50 23.66
CA LYS A 64 18.27 -12.36 24.18
C LYS A 64 16.97 -12.20 23.41
N ILE A 65 15.84 -12.30 24.13
CA ILE A 65 14.48 -12.15 23.58
C ILE A 65 13.91 -10.85 24.14
N ASP A 66 13.77 -9.86 23.29
CA ASP A 66 13.21 -8.55 23.64
C ASP A 66 11.77 -8.46 23.15
N ILE A 67 10.81 -8.37 24.06
CA ILE A 67 9.41 -8.07 23.77
C ILE A 67 9.28 -6.56 23.65
N ILE A 68 9.06 -6.06 22.44
CA ILE A 68 9.16 -4.63 22.15
C ILE A 68 7.76 -4.01 22.08
N LYS A 69 7.66 -2.75 22.53
CA LYS A 69 6.47 -1.92 22.30
C LYS A 69 6.12 -1.97 20.82
N ASN A 70 4.86 -1.94 20.49
CA ASN A 70 4.31 -2.02 19.14
C ASN A 70 4.14 -3.45 18.56
N GLY A 71 4.34 -4.47 19.38
CA GLY A 71 3.82 -5.80 19.05
C GLY A 71 4.77 -6.71 18.28
N TYR A 72 6.08 -6.54 18.36
CA TYR A 72 7.04 -7.47 17.79
C TYR A 72 8.02 -8.01 18.83
N ILE A 73 8.60 -9.17 18.53
CA ILE A 73 9.60 -9.84 19.33
C ILE A 73 10.91 -9.85 18.55
N MET A 74 11.96 -9.35 19.17
CA MET A 74 13.31 -9.41 18.64
C MET A 74 14.11 -10.44 19.41
N ILE A 75 14.76 -11.35 18.68
CA ILE A 75 15.63 -12.38 19.26
C ILE A 75 17.03 -12.16 18.72
N ASN A 76 18.00 -12.05 19.59
CA ASN A 76 19.42 -12.00 19.28
C ASN A 76 20.10 -13.24 19.86
N ASP A 77 20.66 -14.08 19.00
CA ASP A 77 21.45 -15.23 19.39
C ASP A 77 22.91 -14.93 19.15
N THR A 78 23.68 -14.82 20.23
CA THR A 78 25.13 -14.71 20.15
C THR A 78 25.73 -16.09 20.37
N PHE A 79 26.38 -16.59 19.33
CA PHE A 79 27.10 -17.87 19.35
C PHE A 79 28.54 -17.64 19.70
N LEU A 80 29.03 -18.40 20.68
CA LEU A 80 30.40 -18.34 21.20
C LEU A 80 31.06 -19.66 20.89
N PHE A 81 32.09 -19.62 20.08
CA PHE A 81 32.87 -20.80 19.69
C PHE A 81 34.21 -20.78 20.40
N SER A 82 34.60 -21.89 20.98
CA SER A 82 35.93 -22.10 21.54
C SER A 82 36.45 -23.46 21.19
N ALA A 83 37.77 -23.60 21.06
CA ALA A 83 38.38 -24.89 20.86
C ALA A 83 38.30 -25.73 22.15
N SER A 84 38.03 -27.01 22.03
CA SER A 84 38.11 -27.96 23.16
C SER A 84 39.58 -28.24 23.45
N ASN A 85 39.97 -28.35 24.70
CA ASN A 85 41.35 -28.58 25.12
C ASN A 85 41.91 -29.98 24.73
N GLU A 86 41.13 -30.82 24.10
CA GLU A 86 41.50 -32.19 23.73
C GLU A 86 41.69 -32.33 22.23
N SER A 87 42.93 -32.15 21.77
CA SER A 87 43.46 -32.44 20.43
C SER A 87 43.38 -31.30 19.38
N LEU A 88 44.58 -30.90 18.96
CA LEU A 88 44.91 -30.06 17.81
C LEU A 88 44.46 -30.76 16.49
N VAL A 89 43.26 -30.53 16.05
CA VAL A 89 42.82 -30.89 14.70
C VAL A 89 42.38 -29.59 14.02
N ASN A 90 42.96 -29.25 12.87
CA ASN A 90 42.61 -28.11 12.02
C ASN A 90 41.11 -28.09 11.73
N PHE A 91 40.31 -27.53 12.64
CA PHE A 91 38.89 -27.35 12.45
C PHE A 91 38.61 -26.00 11.82
N THR A 92 38.07 -26.04 10.62
CA THR A 92 37.69 -24.83 9.89
C THR A 92 36.17 -24.76 9.75
N LEU A 93 35.57 -23.67 10.21
CA LEU A 93 34.14 -23.38 10.09
C LEU A 93 33.90 -22.51 8.84
N ASN A 94 33.22 -23.07 7.84
CA ASN A 94 32.87 -22.36 6.61
C ASN A 94 31.45 -21.78 6.67
N ASP A 95 30.55 -22.50 7.32
CA ASP A 95 29.15 -22.11 7.50
C ASP A 95 28.61 -22.63 8.84
N PHE A 96 27.53 -22.02 9.28
CA PHE A 96 26.83 -22.40 10.50
C PHE A 96 25.33 -22.40 10.26
N LEU A 97 24.65 -23.40 10.82
CA LEU A 97 23.21 -23.57 10.69
C LEU A 97 22.53 -23.34 12.03
N VAL A 98 21.56 -22.46 12.01
CA VAL A 98 20.68 -22.20 13.14
C VAL A 98 19.24 -22.23 12.66
N GLY A 99 18.36 -22.81 13.45
CA GLY A 99 16.96 -22.92 13.11
C GLY A 99 16.04 -22.53 14.28
N PHE A 100 14.78 -22.59 13.97
CA PHE A 100 13.69 -22.47 14.93
C PHE A 100 12.48 -23.27 14.41
N PRO A 101 11.51 -23.65 15.27
CA PRO A 101 10.35 -24.43 14.86
C PRO A 101 9.58 -23.77 13.70
N VAL A 102 9.18 -24.55 12.71
CA VAL A 102 8.58 -24.06 11.45
C VAL A 102 7.30 -23.25 11.66
N ASN A 103 6.55 -23.49 12.74
CA ASN A 103 5.35 -22.73 13.09
C ASN A 103 5.59 -21.23 13.29
N TYR A 104 6.84 -20.80 13.53
CA TYR A 104 7.24 -19.39 13.61
C TYR A 104 7.72 -18.82 12.27
N SER A 105 7.87 -19.65 11.22
CA SER A 105 8.46 -19.21 9.94
C SER A 105 7.66 -18.11 9.26
N SER A 106 6.33 -18.18 9.29
CA SER A 106 5.42 -17.18 8.73
C SER A 106 5.45 -15.84 9.50
N ASN A 107 5.87 -15.86 10.74
CA ASN A 107 5.93 -14.69 11.63
C ASN A 107 7.28 -13.97 11.54
N MET A 108 8.33 -14.62 10.99
CA MET A 108 9.65 -14.03 10.83
C MET A 108 9.66 -13.05 9.65
N ILE A 109 9.87 -11.79 9.96
CA ILE A 109 9.84 -10.68 8.98
C ILE A 109 11.22 -10.14 8.64
N TYR A 110 12.21 -10.37 9.50
CA TYR A 110 13.59 -9.92 9.29
C TYR A 110 14.57 -10.89 9.96
N TYR A 111 15.72 -11.07 9.36
CA TYR A 111 16.86 -11.77 9.92
C TYR A 111 18.17 -11.19 9.37
N SER A 112 19.19 -11.17 10.19
CA SER A 112 20.55 -10.75 9.83
C SER A 112 21.57 -11.47 10.71
N ALA A 113 22.79 -11.58 10.23
CA ALA A 113 23.90 -12.06 11.03
C ALA A 113 25.05 -11.07 10.92
N HIS A 114 25.79 -10.86 12.00
CA HIS A 114 26.96 -9.98 12.04
C HIS A 114 27.98 -10.50 13.06
N ASP A 115 29.21 -10.20 12.78
CA ASP A 115 30.34 -10.37 13.70
C ASP A 115 31.00 -9.01 13.98
N ASN A 116 32.19 -9.03 14.54
CA ASN A 116 32.96 -7.82 14.83
C ASN A 116 33.49 -7.12 13.56
N GLU A 117 33.57 -7.82 12.42
CA GLU A 117 34.08 -7.29 11.15
C GLU A 117 32.97 -6.71 10.27
N GLY A 118 31.71 -7.16 10.48
CA GLY A 118 30.55 -6.66 9.73
C GLY A 118 29.41 -7.65 9.56
N ASN A 119 28.63 -7.44 8.49
CA ASN A 119 27.50 -8.31 8.19
C ASN A 119 27.93 -9.60 7.52
N LEU A 120 27.39 -10.72 8.00
CA LEU A 120 27.61 -12.06 7.44
C LEU A 120 26.49 -12.42 6.45
N PRO A 121 26.81 -13.05 5.31
CA PRO A 121 25.82 -13.60 4.41
C PRO A 121 24.95 -14.64 5.10
N ILE A 122 23.64 -14.50 4.99
CA ILE A 122 22.66 -15.40 5.61
C ILE A 122 21.57 -15.76 4.60
N THR A 123 21.23 -17.04 4.50
CA THR A 123 20.23 -17.56 3.56
C THR A 123 19.27 -18.51 4.25
N LYS A 124 18.01 -18.55 3.79
CA LYS A 124 17.06 -19.56 4.23
C LYS A 124 17.38 -20.89 3.56
N GLU A 125 17.38 -21.96 4.33
CA GLU A 125 17.60 -23.32 3.85
C GLU A 125 16.45 -24.22 4.32
N THR A 126 15.92 -25.03 3.41
CA THR A 126 14.89 -26.04 3.72
C THR A 126 15.57 -27.40 3.82
N ARG A 127 15.62 -27.97 5.02
CA ARG A 127 16.21 -29.31 5.27
C ARG A 127 15.17 -30.31 5.69
N ASP A 128 14.22 -29.89 6.51
CA ASP A 128 13.16 -30.74 7.03
C ASP A 128 11.85 -29.90 7.18
N GLU A 129 10.75 -30.58 7.46
CA GLU A 129 9.44 -29.97 7.61
C GLU A 129 9.19 -29.39 9.02
N SER A 130 10.04 -29.69 9.98
CA SER A 130 9.84 -29.33 11.39
C SER A 130 10.47 -28.00 11.75
N PHE A 131 11.55 -27.62 11.05
CA PHE A 131 12.33 -26.43 11.37
C PHE A 131 12.55 -25.54 10.14
N GLN A 132 12.54 -24.24 10.38
CA GLN A 132 13.06 -23.26 9.45
C GLN A 132 14.54 -23.05 9.75
N TRP A 133 15.40 -23.38 8.82
CA TRP A 133 16.85 -23.22 8.94
C TRP A 133 17.33 -21.93 8.29
N LEU A 134 18.35 -21.34 8.90
CA LEU A 134 19.13 -20.23 8.37
C LEU A 134 20.59 -20.68 8.30
N LYS A 135 21.18 -20.53 7.13
CA LYS A 135 22.59 -20.81 6.88
C LYS A 135 23.37 -19.50 6.88
N ILE A 136 24.28 -19.37 7.80
CA ILE A 136 25.22 -18.26 7.92
C ILE A 136 26.53 -18.71 7.25
N SER A 137 26.99 -17.96 6.25
CA SER A 137 28.24 -18.26 5.54
C SER A 137 29.34 -17.31 5.97
N PHE A 138 30.49 -17.82 6.33
CA PHE A 138 31.65 -17.00 6.69
C PHE A 138 32.46 -16.67 5.44
N PRO A 139 32.71 -15.39 5.15
CA PRO A 139 33.49 -14.98 3.97
C PRO A 139 34.91 -15.56 3.94
N ARG A 140 35.46 -15.83 5.12
CA ARG A 140 36.74 -16.53 5.31
C ARG A 140 36.53 -17.70 6.26
N PRO A 141 37.08 -18.88 5.97
CA PRO A 141 37.03 -20.01 6.89
C PRO A 141 37.60 -19.62 8.25
N ILE A 142 36.83 -19.89 9.31
CA ILE A 142 37.29 -19.56 10.67
C ILE A 142 38.05 -20.77 11.21
N ASN A 143 39.31 -20.57 11.51
CA ASN A 143 40.16 -21.56 12.17
C ASN A 143 40.24 -21.21 13.66
N LEU A 144 39.56 -21.99 14.50
CA LEU A 144 39.54 -21.76 15.95
C LEU A 144 40.88 -22.01 16.64
N ASP A 145 41.73 -22.84 16.07
CA ASP A 145 43.07 -23.10 16.63
C ASP A 145 43.94 -21.85 16.57
N ASN A 146 43.73 -21.00 15.56
CA ASN A 146 44.45 -19.74 15.39
C ASN A 146 43.85 -18.58 16.14
N VAL A 147 42.52 -18.57 16.28
CA VAL A 147 41.75 -17.42 16.84
C VAL A 147 41.42 -17.61 18.33
N GLY A 148 41.45 -18.86 18.81
CA GLY A 148 41.12 -19.26 20.19
C GLY A 148 39.64 -19.20 20.52
N ALA A 149 38.96 -18.09 20.20
CA ALA A 149 37.52 -17.92 20.35
C ALA A 149 36.98 -17.03 19.24
N TYR A 150 35.79 -17.35 18.76
CA TYR A 150 35.06 -16.55 17.77
C TYR A 150 33.61 -16.38 18.18
N ASN A 151 33.04 -15.22 17.94
CA ASN A 151 31.64 -14.97 18.20
C ASN A 151 30.98 -14.24 17.04
N PHE A 152 29.69 -14.49 16.85
CA PHE A 152 28.82 -13.75 15.96
C PHE A 152 27.39 -13.75 16.49
N THR A 153 26.60 -12.78 16.06
CA THR A 153 25.21 -12.63 16.51
C THR A 153 24.26 -12.75 15.33
N VAL A 154 23.20 -13.52 15.52
CA VAL A 154 22.07 -13.64 14.59
C VAL A 154 20.88 -12.92 15.20
N THR A 155 20.32 -11.99 14.47
CA THR A 155 19.15 -11.21 14.87
C THR A 155 17.93 -11.67 14.09
N TYR A 156 16.83 -11.96 14.76
CA TYR A 156 15.54 -12.29 14.19
C TYR A 156 14.51 -11.29 14.67
N VAL A 157 13.56 -10.94 13.82
CA VAL A 157 12.39 -10.15 14.20
C VAL A 157 11.12 -10.86 13.79
N PHE A 158 10.27 -11.10 14.76
CA PHE A 158 8.99 -11.76 14.59
C PHE A 158 7.83 -10.79 14.82
N SER A 159 6.80 -10.88 13.99
CA SER A 159 5.53 -10.17 14.15
C SER A 159 4.40 -11.14 14.50
N ASP A 160 3.28 -10.60 14.96
CA ASP A 160 2.03 -11.34 15.22
C ASP A 160 2.13 -12.47 16.27
N LEU A 161 3.21 -12.49 17.08
CA LEU A 161 3.40 -13.41 18.20
C LEU A 161 2.85 -12.89 19.53
N ILE A 162 2.51 -11.61 19.59
CA ILE A 162 1.89 -10.99 20.76
C ILE A 162 0.40 -10.80 20.46
N LYS A 163 -0.44 -11.44 21.26
CA LYS A 163 -1.90 -11.40 21.09
C LYS A 163 -2.56 -10.89 22.37
N ARG A 164 -3.58 -10.05 22.22
CA ARG A 164 -4.44 -9.66 23.34
C ARG A 164 -5.40 -10.80 23.65
N LYS A 165 -5.60 -11.10 24.94
CA LYS A 165 -6.58 -12.09 25.38
C LYS A 165 -7.98 -11.45 25.35
N SER A 166 -8.92 -12.05 24.61
CA SER A 166 -10.22 -11.45 24.28
C SER A 166 -11.10 -11.10 25.50
N ASN A 167 -10.93 -11.83 26.61
CA ASN A 167 -11.76 -11.71 27.79
C ASN A 167 -11.21 -10.74 28.85
N LEU A 168 -9.98 -10.23 28.70
CA LEU A 168 -9.31 -9.37 29.67
C LEU A 168 -8.66 -8.19 28.93
N ARG A 169 -9.14 -6.97 29.22
CA ARG A 169 -8.79 -5.75 28.49
C ARG A 169 -7.29 -5.46 28.40
N ASP A 170 -6.55 -5.76 29.43
CA ASP A 170 -5.15 -5.36 29.56
C ASP A 170 -4.18 -6.56 29.61
N LEU A 171 -4.63 -7.78 29.25
CA LEU A 171 -3.81 -8.97 29.28
C LEU A 171 -3.35 -9.35 27.86
N PHE A 172 -2.03 -9.53 27.72
CA PHE A 172 -1.36 -9.91 26.49
C PHE A 172 -0.66 -11.25 26.68
N HIS A 173 -0.64 -12.05 25.63
CA HIS A 173 0.04 -13.33 25.55
C HIS A 173 1.10 -13.26 24.43
N ALA A 174 2.36 -13.44 24.77
CA ALA A 174 3.48 -13.46 23.84
C ALA A 174 4.07 -14.87 23.81
N SER A 175 4.14 -15.49 22.63
CA SER A 175 4.74 -16.81 22.43
C SER A 175 5.99 -16.71 21.54
N PHE A 176 7.03 -17.50 21.83
CA PHE A 176 8.30 -17.46 21.11
C PHE A 176 9.06 -18.79 21.27
N PRO A 177 9.98 -19.11 20.35
CA PRO A 177 10.90 -20.24 20.52
C PRO A 177 11.88 -19.91 21.63
N LEU A 178 11.91 -20.73 22.69
CA LEU A 178 12.76 -20.46 23.86
C LEU A 178 14.24 -20.67 23.55
N TYR A 179 14.57 -21.71 22.81
CA TYR A 179 15.95 -22.04 22.40
C TYR A 179 16.14 -21.97 20.90
N PRO A 180 17.37 -21.72 20.41
CA PRO A 180 17.69 -21.96 19.01
C PRO A 180 17.74 -23.46 18.72
N SER A 181 17.32 -23.86 17.54
CA SER A 181 17.48 -25.23 17.07
C SER A 181 18.85 -25.33 16.38
N LEU A 182 19.70 -26.22 16.84
CA LEU A 182 21.03 -26.48 16.29
C LEU A 182 21.09 -27.92 15.78
N ILE A 183 21.99 -28.23 14.87
CA ILE A 183 22.20 -29.61 14.35
C ILE A 183 23.08 -30.47 15.26
N TYR A 184 23.64 -29.85 16.31
CA TYR A 184 24.50 -30.50 17.31
C TYR A 184 24.19 -29.94 18.70
N ASP A 185 24.65 -30.62 19.73
CA ASP A 185 24.49 -30.16 21.11
C ASP A 185 25.37 -28.94 21.36
N ALA A 186 24.85 -27.97 22.07
CA ALA A 186 25.64 -26.83 22.58
C ALA A 186 25.94 -27.04 24.06
N ALA A 187 27.09 -26.55 24.49
CA ALA A 187 27.53 -26.70 25.88
C ALA A 187 26.55 -26.05 26.87
N TYR A 188 26.01 -24.88 26.48
CA TYR A 188 24.98 -24.20 27.26
C TYR A 188 24.17 -23.26 26.37
N CYS A 189 22.99 -22.92 26.85
CA CYS A 189 22.19 -21.82 26.34
C CYS A 189 21.69 -20.97 27.50
N ASN A 190 22.08 -19.70 27.52
CA ASN A 190 21.59 -18.72 28.47
C ASN A 190 20.56 -17.83 27.78
N VAL A 191 19.32 -17.87 28.27
CA VAL A 191 18.20 -17.14 27.68
C VAL A 191 17.80 -16.00 28.58
N THR A 192 17.77 -14.81 28.05
CA THR A 192 17.29 -13.60 28.74
C THR A 192 16.08 -13.05 28.01
N VAL A 193 14.91 -13.01 28.66
CA VAL A 193 13.69 -12.41 28.10
C VAL A 193 13.45 -11.07 28.78
N THR A 194 13.39 -10.02 27.98
CA THR A 194 13.20 -8.64 28.44
C THR A 194 11.81 -8.14 28.03
N LEU A 195 11.04 -7.65 29.00
CA LEU A 195 9.73 -7.04 28.77
C LEU A 195 9.81 -5.51 28.92
N PRO A 196 8.92 -4.76 28.25
CA PRO A 196 8.85 -3.31 28.43
C PRO A 196 8.56 -2.91 29.88
N SER A 197 9.12 -1.80 30.33
CA SER A 197 8.98 -1.30 31.70
C SER A 197 7.52 -0.98 32.14
N ILE A 198 6.63 -0.83 31.15
CA ILE A 198 5.20 -0.50 31.37
C ILE A 198 4.30 -1.71 31.64
N VAL A 199 4.85 -2.94 31.62
CA VAL A 199 4.06 -4.17 31.76
C VAL A 199 4.30 -4.86 33.09
N LYS A 200 3.33 -5.65 33.56
CA LYS A 200 3.44 -6.52 34.74
C LYS A 200 3.24 -7.97 34.31
N VAL A 201 4.21 -8.83 34.58
CA VAL A 201 4.10 -10.26 34.32
C VAL A 201 3.03 -10.89 35.20
N SER A 202 2.14 -11.65 34.57
CA SER A 202 1.05 -12.37 35.26
C SER A 202 1.34 -13.86 35.35
N GLN A 203 1.72 -14.50 34.24
CA GLN A 203 2.01 -15.93 34.15
C GLN A 203 3.07 -16.19 33.09
N ASP A 204 3.78 -17.30 33.21
CA ASP A 204 4.72 -17.81 32.23
C ASP A 204 4.77 -19.34 32.28
N ASN A 205 5.30 -19.98 31.24
CA ASN A 205 5.51 -21.41 31.18
C ASN A 205 7.00 -21.78 31.04
N PHE A 206 7.89 -21.00 31.62
CA PHE A 206 9.30 -21.35 31.62
C PHE A 206 9.54 -22.68 32.34
N PRO A 207 10.48 -23.51 31.86
CA PRO A 207 10.87 -24.74 32.54
C PRO A 207 11.26 -24.48 34.00
N GLN A 208 10.69 -25.25 34.94
CA GLN A 208 10.85 -25.00 36.39
C GLN A 208 12.22 -25.44 36.94
N ASP A 209 12.94 -26.27 36.25
CA ASP A 209 14.19 -26.91 36.74
C ASP A 209 15.43 -26.02 36.63
N ILE A 210 15.34 -24.80 36.17
CA ILE A 210 16.49 -23.97 35.83
C ILE A 210 16.26 -22.57 36.38
N PHE A 211 17.27 -22.01 37.02
CA PHE A 211 17.28 -20.70 37.68
C PHE A 211 16.52 -19.61 36.93
N VAL A 212 15.26 -19.40 37.28
CA VAL A 212 14.48 -18.26 36.78
C VAL A 212 14.71 -17.09 37.72
N ASN A 213 15.59 -16.18 37.36
CA ASN A 213 15.80 -14.96 38.12
C ASN A 213 14.82 -13.89 37.64
N LYS A 214 13.80 -13.58 38.42
CA LYS A 214 12.81 -12.52 38.13
C LYS A 214 13.25 -11.24 38.80
N THR A 215 13.82 -10.31 38.06
CA THR A 215 14.19 -9.01 38.57
C THR A 215 12.99 -8.06 38.46
N GLU A 216 12.38 -7.68 39.59
CA GLU A 216 11.14 -6.88 39.63
C GLU A 216 11.24 -5.53 38.89
N ASN A 217 12.39 -4.88 38.96
CA ASN A 217 12.58 -3.54 38.38
C ASN A 217 12.72 -3.53 36.83
N PHE A 218 13.17 -4.62 36.21
CA PHE A 218 13.46 -4.67 34.76
C PHE A 218 12.61 -5.69 34.02
N ARG A 219 11.83 -6.50 34.74
CA ARG A 219 11.01 -7.55 34.10
C ARG A 219 11.81 -8.43 33.15
N VAL A 220 12.94 -8.86 33.63
CA VAL A 220 13.85 -9.75 32.98
C VAL A 220 13.61 -11.15 33.52
N LEU A 221 13.40 -12.10 32.64
CA LEU A 221 13.27 -13.50 32.94
C LEU A 221 14.51 -14.20 32.35
N ASN A 222 15.28 -14.86 33.19
CA ASN A 222 16.47 -15.61 32.78
C ASN A 222 16.21 -17.10 32.88
N ASN A 223 16.68 -17.85 31.89
CA ASN A 223 16.65 -19.31 31.86
C ASN A 223 18.01 -19.82 31.37
N PHE A 224 18.54 -20.82 32.03
CA PHE A 224 19.83 -21.41 31.67
C PHE A 224 19.67 -22.91 31.49
N THR A 225 20.17 -23.48 30.40
CA THR A 225 20.23 -24.92 30.16
C THR A 225 21.64 -25.33 29.77
N SER A 226 22.08 -26.52 30.28
CA SER A 226 23.37 -27.11 29.97
C SER A 226 23.28 -28.62 30.13
N PRO A 227 23.53 -29.40 29.04
CA PRO A 227 23.69 -28.97 27.65
C PRO A 227 22.37 -28.55 27.01
N LEU A 228 22.46 -27.75 25.90
CA LEU A 228 21.34 -27.61 24.98
C LEU A 228 21.40 -28.73 23.96
N THR A 229 20.38 -29.57 23.95
CA THR A 229 20.30 -30.69 23.01
C THR A 229 20.07 -30.25 21.58
N ALA A 230 20.64 -30.98 20.63
CA ALA A 230 20.40 -30.75 19.20
C ALA A 230 18.89 -30.80 18.87
N TYR A 231 18.49 -30.07 17.85
CA TYR A 231 17.10 -29.97 17.39
C TYR A 231 16.12 -29.50 18.48
N ALA A 232 16.56 -28.63 19.40
CA ALA A 232 15.70 -28.12 20.44
C ALA A 232 14.45 -27.46 19.83
N ASN A 233 13.26 -27.89 20.29
CA ASN A 233 11.95 -27.46 19.78
C ASN A 233 11.02 -26.99 20.91
N LEU A 234 11.57 -26.28 21.88
CA LEU A 234 10.77 -25.78 23.00
C LEU A 234 10.23 -24.40 22.68
N SER A 235 8.90 -24.30 22.70
CA SER A 235 8.20 -23.01 22.65
C SER A 235 7.81 -22.58 24.05
N SER A 236 8.01 -21.32 24.34
CA SER A 236 7.62 -20.72 25.60
C SER A 236 6.68 -19.54 25.37
N TRP A 237 6.00 -19.14 26.43
CA TRP A 237 5.14 -17.97 26.39
C TRP A 237 5.20 -17.22 27.72
N VAL A 238 4.84 -15.94 27.65
CA VAL A 238 4.66 -15.08 28.81
C VAL A 238 3.36 -14.31 28.69
N GLU A 239 2.58 -14.27 29.76
CA GLU A 239 1.41 -13.42 29.89
C GLU A 239 1.77 -12.20 30.76
N PHE A 240 1.44 -11.03 30.24
CA PHE A 240 1.68 -9.78 30.93
C PHE A 240 0.50 -8.83 30.80
N SER A 241 0.31 -8.01 31.82
CA SER A 241 -0.75 -7.01 31.85
C SER A 241 -0.18 -5.60 31.72
N SER A 242 -0.87 -4.75 30.95
CA SER A 242 -0.57 -3.32 30.86
C SER A 242 -1.75 -2.56 30.29
N SER A 243 -2.15 -1.49 30.97
CA SER A 243 -3.17 -0.56 30.45
C SER A 243 -2.66 0.37 29.34
N SER A 244 -1.33 0.42 29.15
CA SER A 244 -0.67 1.35 28.22
C SER A 244 0.27 0.67 27.21
N PHE A 245 0.22 -0.66 27.08
CA PHE A 245 1.00 -1.38 26.06
C PHE A 245 0.36 -1.18 24.68
N PRO A 246 1.01 -0.45 23.78
CA PRO A 246 0.47 -0.21 22.45
C PRO A 246 0.72 -1.44 21.58
N LEU A 247 -0.33 -2.00 21.03
CA LEU A 247 -0.23 -3.03 20.00
C LEU A 247 -0.78 -2.46 18.71
N PHE A 248 0.10 -2.17 17.77
CA PHE A 248 -0.32 -1.74 16.44
C PHE A 248 0.58 -2.32 15.35
N LYS A 249 -0.02 -2.57 14.20
CA LYS A 249 0.64 -3.10 13.03
C LYS A 249 0.37 -2.18 11.86
N ILE A 250 1.41 -1.67 11.24
CA ILE A 250 1.29 -0.88 10.01
C ILE A 250 1.31 -1.85 8.85
N LEU A 251 0.17 -1.94 8.17
CA LEU A 251 0.00 -2.80 7.00
C LEU A 251 0.68 -2.17 5.78
N GLU A 252 0.44 -0.87 5.59
CA GLU A 252 0.95 -0.13 4.44
C GLU A 252 1.24 1.33 4.80
N LEU A 253 2.33 1.85 4.27
CA LEU A 253 2.65 3.27 4.20
C LEU A 253 2.73 3.67 2.73
N LYS A 254 1.84 4.56 2.28
CA LYS A 254 1.95 5.26 1.00
C LYS A 254 2.52 6.65 1.25
N ARG A 255 3.67 6.94 0.67
CA ARG A 255 4.31 8.25 0.70
C ARG A 255 4.28 8.85 -0.69
N ASP A 256 3.41 9.83 -0.88
CA ASP A 256 3.26 10.56 -2.13
C ASP A 256 4.00 11.89 -2.04
N LEU A 257 5.08 12.03 -2.80
CA LEU A 257 5.85 13.27 -2.95
C LEU A 257 5.43 13.94 -4.25
N SER A 258 4.96 15.16 -4.18
CA SER A 258 4.65 15.99 -5.34
C SER A 258 5.52 17.23 -5.36
N ILE A 259 6.20 17.45 -6.47
CA ILE A 259 7.01 18.65 -6.71
C ILE A 259 6.21 19.55 -7.65
N ASP A 260 5.92 20.77 -7.24
CA ASP A 260 5.23 21.74 -8.10
C ASP A 260 6.20 22.52 -9.00
N GLY A 261 5.65 23.28 -9.95
CA GLY A 261 6.44 24.10 -10.88
C GLY A 261 7.27 25.20 -10.22
N LEU A 262 6.99 25.55 -8.97
CA LEU A 262 7.75 26.50 -8.14
C LEU A 262 8.78 25.80 -7.24
N GLY A 263 8.87 24.48 -7.32
CA GLY A 263 9.80 23.67 -6.53
C GLY A 263 9.31 23.35 -5.12
N ARG A 264 8.07 23.67 -4.74
CA ARG A 264 7.54 23.26 -3.43
C ARG A 264 7.35 21.75 -3.42
N ILE A 265 7.82 21.11 -2.35
CA ILE A 265 7.67 19.70 -2.15
C ILE A 265 6.52 19.47 -1.18
N SER A 266 5.42 18.95 -1.67
CA SER A 266 4.29 18.50 -0.85
C SER A 266 4.38 17.00 -0.65
N VAL A 267 4.28 16.55 0.59
CA VAL A 267 4.32 15.12 0.94
C VAL A 267 3.02 14.73 1.63
N THR A 268 2.49 13.60 1.23
CA THR A 268 1.36 12.95 1.88
C THR A 268 1.74 11.55 2.28
N ASP A 269 1.84 11.30 3.58
CA ASP A 269 2.08 9.99 4.17
C ASP A 269 0.75 9.39 4.60
N ILE A 270 0.33 8.29 3.99
CA ILE A 270 -0.90 7.58 4.32
C ILE A 270 -0.52 6.27 4.99
N TYR A 271 -0.89 6.13 6.26
CA TYR A 271 -0.68 4.94 7.07
C TYR A 271 -1.96 4.14 7.15
N GLU A 272 -1.94 2.89 6.66
CA GLU A 272 -2.98 1.90 6.93
C GLU A 272 -2.50 0.98 8.05
N MET A 273 -3.22 0.94 9.16
CA MET A 273 -2.78 0.25 10.38
C MET A 273 -3.91 -0.47 11.10
N VAL A 274 -3.55 -1.49 11.84
CA VAL A 274 -4.43 -2.12 12.83
C VAL A 274 -4.00 -1.67 14.20
N ILE A 275 -4.91 -1.11 14.98
CA ILE A 275 -4.63 -0.47 16.27
C ILE A 275 -5.39 -1.21 17.37
N VAL A 276 -4.71 -1.46 18.49
CA VAL A 276 -5.29 -2.02 19.70
C VAL A 276 -4.72 -1.30 20.91
N ASN A 277 -5.57 -0.81 21.80
CA ASN A 277 -5.18 -0.20 23.07
C ASN A 277 -4.26 1.03 22.95
N VAL A 278 -4.46 1.83 21.89
CA VAL A 278 -3.66 3.03 21.62
C VAL A 278 -4.56 4.26 21.66
N ASN A 279 -4.18 5.27 22.42
CA ASN A 279 -4.86 6.58 22.48
C ASN A 279 -4.03 7.71 21.84
N LYS A 280 -2.71 7.48 21.66
CA LYS A 280 -1.81 8.46 21.06
C LYS A 280 -0.80 7.76 20.15
N ILE A 281 -0.57 8.32 18.97
CA ILE A 281 0.44 7.85 18.03
C ILE A 281 1.39 8.99 17.72
N THR A 282 2.69 8.73 17.81
CA THR A 282 3.73 9.70 17.49
C THR A 282 4.35 9.36 16.14
N PHE A 283 4.21 10.26 15.19
CA PHE A 283 4.85 10.17 13.88
C PHE A 283 6.10 11.03 13.86
N ILE A 284 7.14 10.56 13.22
CA ILE A 284 8.40 11.30 13.06
C ILE A 284 8.53 11.65 11.57
N LEU A 285 8.48 12.94 11.28
CA LEU A 285 8.59 13.51 9.96
C LEU A 285 10.03 13.99 9.70
N PRO A 286 10.41 14.19 8.42
CA PRO A 286 11.66 14.81 8.06
C PRO A 286 11.83 16.19 8.70
N SER A 287 13.07 16.61 8.92
CA SER A 287 13.37 17.92 9.51
C SER A 287 12.82 19.06 8.64
N ASN A 288 12.39 20.13 9.31
CA ASN A 288 11.82 21.31 8.66
C ASN A 288 10.50 21.03 7.88
N ALA A 289 9.75 19.99 8.27
CA ALA A 289 8.40 19.80 7.77
C ALA A 289 7.50 20.94 8.28
N THR A 290 6.82 21.62 7.38
CA THR A 290 5.91 22.74 7.67
C THR A 290 4.50 22.47 7.14
N ASN A 291 3.53 23.29 7.48
CA ASN A 291 2.14 23.15 7.05
C ASN A 291 1.54 21.76 7.33
N ILE A 292 1.85 21.22 8.51
CA ILE A 292 1.44 19.88 8.89
C ILE A 292 -0.07 19.83 9.11
N SER A 293 -0.73 18.90 8.46
CA SER A 293 -2.15 18.60 8.66
C SER A 293 -2.33 17.08 8.73
N VAL A 294 -3.16 16.65 9.65
CA VAL A 294 -3.47 15.24 9.86
C VAL A 294 -4.94 15.01 9.55
N TYR A 295 -5.22 13.97 8.80
CA TYR A 295 -6.55 13.58 8.37
C TYR A 295 -6.83 12.15 8.75
N ASP A 296 -8.04 11.88 9.18
CA ASP A 296 -8.63 10.55 9.25
C ASP A 296 -9.36 10.24 7.94
N VAL A 297 -9.98 9.08 7.85
CA VAL A 297 -10.81 8.66 6.71
C VAL A 297 -11.94 9.67 6.43
N TYR A 298 -12.42 10.36 7.47
CA TYR A 298 -13.62 11.19 7.42
C TYR A 298 -13.34 12.69 7.51
N GLU A 299 -12.34 13.13 8.31
CA GLU A 299 -12.12 14.54 8.54
C GLU A 299 -10.69 14.89 8.96
N LYS A 300 -10.38 16.19 8.94
CA LYS A 300 -9.12 16.72 9.46
C LYS A 300 -9.15 16.72 10.99
N TYR A 301 -8.11 16.19 11.62
CA TYR A 301 -7.97 16.25 13.07
C TYR A 301 -7.88 17.70 13.57
N PRO A 302 -8.63 18.09 14.58
CA PRO A 302 -8.52 19.41 15.20
C PRO A 302 -7.10 19.69 15.71
N ARG A 303 -6.67 20.97 15.67
CA ARG A 303 -5.31 21.36 16.09
C ARG A 303 -4.95 20.94 17.51
N TYR A 304 -5.91 20.92 18.43
CA TYR A 304 -5.70 20.50 19.83
C TYR A 304 -5.45 18.97 19.98
N ARG A 305 -5.71 18.17 18.96
CA ARG A 305 -5.40 16.73 18.91
C ARG A 305 -4.08 16.44 18.22
N VAL A 306 -3.46 17.43 17.62
CA VAL A 306 -2.22 17.30 16.86
C VAL A 306 -1.20 18.27 17.42
N THR A 307 -0.11 17.76 17.95
CA THR A 307 1.01 18.55 18.47
C THR A 307 2.25 18.28 17.61
N ALA A 308 2.80 19.31 16.98
CA ALA A 308 4.05 19.21 16.24
C ALA A 308 5.18 19.88 17.05
N THR A 309 6.25 19.14 17.31
CA THR A 309 7.42 19.62 18.06
C THR A 309 8.69 19.30 17.29
N GLU A 310 9.53 20.29 17.06
CA GLU A 310 10.87 20.07 16.50
C GLU A 310 11.83 19.57 17.58
N ARG A 311 12.48 18.45 17.34
CA ARG A 311 13.44 17.84 18.23
C ARG A 311 14.57 17.20 17.44
N ASN A 312 15.83 17.58 17.74
CA ASN A 312 17.02 16.94 17.17
C ASN A 312 16.93 16.64 15.65
N PHE A 313 16.68 17.67 14.84
CA PHE A 313 16.58 17.56 13.36
C PHE A 313 15.40 16.74 12.83
N THR A 314 14.41 16.42 13.67
CA THR A 314 13.18 15.76 13.25
C THR A 314 11.97 16.52 13.76
N THR A 315 10.85 16.43 13.03
CA THR A 315 9.56 17.00 13.46
C THR A 315 8.70 15.86 13.99
N MET A 316 8.40 15.91 15.29
CA MET A 316 7.52 14.92 15.93
C MET A 316 6.07 15.42 15.87
N VAL A 317 5.18 14.56 15.39
CA VAL A 317 3.74 14.84 15.33
C VAL A 317 3.02 13.82 16.20
N GLU A 318 2.47 14.30 17.31
CA GLU A 318 1.63 13.49 18.21
C GLU A 318 0.16 13.66 17.81
N VAL A 319 -0.48 12.55 17.49
CA VAL A 319 -1.90 12.48 17.14
C VAL A 319 -2.64 11.77 18.25
N THR A 320 -3.57 12.47 18.90
CA THR A 320 -4.45 11.87 19.91
C THR A 320 -5.68 11.29 19.21
N LEU A 321 -5.88 9.98 19.34
CA LEU A 321 -7.09 9.30 18.87
C LEU A 321 -8.24 9.59 19.84
N GLY A 322 -9.48 9.66 19.34
CA GLY A 322 -10.63 10.12 20.14
C GLY A 322 -10.94 9.20 21.31
N GLU A 323 -11.32 7.97 21.05
CA GLU A 323 -11.55 6.96 22.07
C GLU A 323 -10.50 5.86 22.00
N LYS A 324 -10.21 5.25 23.16
CA LYS A 324 -9.31 4.12 23.25
C LYS A 324 -9.96 2.93 22.51
N MET A 325 -9.40 2.57 21.36
CA MET A 325 -9.92 1.45 20.57
C MET A 325 -9.71 0.13 21.31
N GLU A 326 -10.79 -0.49 21.75
CA GLU A 326 -10.72 -1.71 22.55
C GLU A 326 -10.58 -2.98 21.69
N ASN A 327 -11.12 -2.97 20.49
CA ASN A 327 -11.02 -4.07 19.53
C ASN A 327 -10.03 -3.74 18.40
N PRO A 328 -9.39 -4.73 17.77
CA PRO A 328 -8.51 -4.49 16.63
C PRO A 328 -9.32 -3.85 15.49
N GLU A 329 -9.08 -2.57 15.27
CA GLU A 329 -9.76 -1.81 14.23
C GLU A 329 -8.75 -1.37 13.18
N LYS A 330 -9.17 -1.42 11.91
CA LYS A 330 -8.38 -0.88 10.80
C LYS A 330 -8.55 0.63 10.78
N GLY A 331 -7.48 1.34 11.04
CA GLY A 331 -7.41 2.79 10.94
C GLY A 331 -6.61 3.24 9.73
N ARG A 332 -6.95 4.41 9.21
CA ARG A 332 -6.19 5.09 8.17
C ARG A 332 -5.91 6.51 8.61
N ILE A 333 -4.63 6.87 8.71
CA ILE A 333 -4.20 8.23 9.06
C ILE A 333 -3.36 8.77 7.90
N ALA A 334 -3.74 9.93 7.39
CA ALA A 334 -3.00 10.65 6.39
C ALA A 334 -2.37 11.90 7.00
N ILE A 335 -1.08 12.10 6.77
CA ILE A 335 -0.32 13.26 7.23
C ILE A 335 0.19 14.00 6.01
N THR A 336 -0.23 15.26 5.84
CA THR A 336 0.25 16.13 4.77
C THR A 336 1.19 17.16 5.35
N TYR A 337 2.29 17.42 4.67
CA TYR A 337 3.27 18.43 5.06
C TYR A 337 4.06 18.93 3.84
N THR A 338 4.74 20.05 4.00
CA THR A 338 5.61 20.62 2.97
C THR A 338 7.06 20.60 3.42
N LEU A 339 7.97 20.39 2.47
CA LEU A 339 9.42 20.39 2.70
C LEU A 339 10.08 21.57 1.99
N PRO A 340 11.13 22.18 2.58
CA PRO A 340 11.82 23.29 1.97
C PRO A 340 12.66 22.82 0.77
N PHE A 341 12.51 23.49 -0.37
CA PHE A 341 13.19 23.19 -1.63
C PHE A 341 14.71 23.06 -1.45
N HIS A 342 15.35 24.08 -0.88
CA HIS A 342 16.81 24.19 -0.81
C HIS A 342 17.50 23.08 -0.02
N LYS A 343 16.77 22.32 0.80
CA LYS A 343 17.32 21.23 1.61
C LYS A 343 17.24 19.87 0.92
N TYR A 344 16.28 19.70 0.04
CA TYR A 344 15.96 18.41 -0.56
C TYR A 344 16.19 18.36 -2.06
N ILE A 345 16.20 19.51 -2.76
CA ILE A 345 16.42 19.59 -4.20
C ILE A 345 17.70 20.38 -4.46
N PHE A 346 18.64 19.73 -5.11
CA PHE A 346 19.93 20.28 -5.51
C PHE A 346 19.94 20.53 -7.01
N ARG A 347 20.35 21.72 -7.41
CA ARG A 347 20.45 22.08 -8.81
C ARG A 347 21.87 21.76 -9.31
N SER A 348 21.99 20.90 -10.31
CA SER A 348 23.26 20.58 -10.96
C SER A 348 23.55 21.50 -12.13
N ASN A 349 22.53 21.78 -12.97
CA ASN A 349 22.59 22.67 -14.14
C ASN A 349 21.32 23.52 -14.21
N TRP A 350 21.22 24.37 -15.22
CA TRP A 350 20.05 25.24 -15.37
C TRP A 350 18.71 24.47 -15.59
N GLN A 351 18.77 23.23 -16.07
CA GLN A 351 17.62 22.35 -16.27
C GLN A 351 17.67 21.08 -15.42
N SER A 352 18.80 20.74 -14.81
CA SER A 352 18.99 19.47 -14.11
C SER A 352 18.91 19.66 -12.59
N TYR A 353 18.03 18.90 -11.98
CA TYR A 353 17.76 18.90 -10.55
C TYR A 353 17.92 17.49 -10.00
N MET A 354 18.31 17.40 -8.73
CA MET A 354 18.44 16.14 -7.99
C MET A 354 17.65 16.24 -6.69
N LEU A 355 16.60 15.43 -6.54
CA LEU A 355 15.91 15.24 -5.28
C LEU A 355 16.70 14.25 -4.42
N LYS A 356 17.04 14.63 -3.19
CA LYS A 356 17.63 13.74 -2.18
C LYS A 356 16.72 13.70 -0.96
N ILE A 357 16.16 12.52 -0.68
CA ILE A 357 15.31 12.32 0.48
C ILE A 357 15.72 11.03 1.20
N SER A 358 15.84 11.09 2.51
CA SER A 358 16.07 9.89 3.30
C SER A 358 14.82 9.04 3.33
N LEU A 359 14.96 7.78 2.95
CA LEU A 359 13.93 6.74 3.11
C LEU A 359 14.06 6.03 4.45
N THR A 360 15.17 6.27 5.17
CA THR A 360 15.39 5.69 6.50
C THR A 360 14.26 6.12 7.42
N LYS A 361 13.68 5.13 8.03
CA LYS A 361 12.55 5.28 8.92
C LYS A 361 13.05 5.61 10.33
N PRO A 362 12.71 6.78 10.87
CA PRO A 362 13.18 7.16 12.20
C PRO A 362 12.44 6.46 13.33
N ASN A 363 11.30 5.83 13.06
CA ASN A 363 10.49 5.13 14.04
C ASN A 363 10.89 3.66 14.14
N GLU A 364 10.74 3.06 15.32
CA GLU A 364 10.96 1.62 15.53
C GLU A 364 9.82 0.72 15.00
N TRP A 365 9.00 1.24 14.10
CA TRP A 365 7.85 0.51 13.57
C TRP A 365 8.26 -0.48 12.48
N ILE A 366 7.50 -1.54 12.43
CA ILE A 366 7.54 -2.47 11.31
C ILE A 366 6.42 -2.11 10.36
N ILE A 367 6.76 -1.98 9.08
CA ILE A 367 5.79 -1.66 8.04
C ILE A 367 5.76 -2.81 7.03
N GLY A 368 4.57 -3.39 6.84
CA GLY A 368 4.40 -4.52 5.92
C GLY A 368 4.73 -4.16 4.47
N ARG A 369 4.28 -2.99 4.00
CA ARG A 369 4.58 -2.48 2.66
C ARG A 369 4.77 -0.97 2.69
N ILE A 370 5.83 -0.48 2.03
CA ILE A 370 6.06 0.95 1.78
C ILE A 370 5.97 1.17 0.28
N ILE A 371 5.14 2.11 -0.13
CA ILE A 371 5.05 2.59 -1.51
C ILE A 371 5.46 4.06 -1.49
N VAL A 372 6.54 4.38 -2.16
CA VAL A 372 7.00 5.75 -2.34
C VAL A 372 6.72 6.17 -3.77
N THR A 373 5.94 7.22 -3.91
CA THR A 373 5.58 7.79 -5.20
C THR A 373 6.17 9.18 -5.31
N ILE A 374 6.83 9.47 -6.42
CA ILE A 374 7.38 10.80 -6.72
C ILE A 374 6.70 11.29 -7.99
N THR A 375 5.98 12.39 -7.88
CA THR A 375 5.32 13.05 -8.99
C THR A 375 6.09 14.32 -9.33
N LEU A 376 6.61 14.41 -10.54
CA LEU A 376 7.34 15.57 -11.03
C LEU A 376 6.38 16.69 -11.46
N PRO A 377 6.87 17.95 -11.53
CA PRO A 377 6.09 19.03 -12.13
C PRO A 377 5.82 18.74 -13.62
N GLU A 378 4.76 19.32 -14.13
CA GLU A 378 4.41 19.17 -15.55
C GLU A 378 5.54 19.69 -16.45
N GLY A 379 5.93 18.88 -17.43
CA GLY A 379 7.04 19.15 -18.34
C GLY A 379 8.41 18.78 -17.81
N ALA A 380 8.47 18.14 -16.63
CA ALA A 380 9.68 17.54 -16.12
C ALA A 380 9.75 16.05 -16.47
N ASN A 381 10.96 15.56 -16.73
CA ASN A 381 11.23 14.16 -17.05
C ASN A 381 12.30 13.59 -16.13
N PHE A 382 12.15 12.34 -15.71
CA PHE A 382 13.19 11.63 -14.98
C PHE A 382 14.39 11.37 -15.90
N VAL A 383 15.59 11.57 -15.35
CA VAL A 383 16.82 11.14 -16.01
C VAL A 383 17.07 9.70 -15.58
N GLN A 384 16.99 8.75 -16.54
CA GLN A 384 17.25 7.34 -16.30
C GLN A 384 18.72 7.13 -15.92
N GLU A 385 19.06 7.27 -14.66
CA GLU A 385 20.22 6.60 -14.10
C GLU A 385 19.78 5.22 -13.62
N LYS A 386 20.63 4.21 -13.87
CA LYS A 386 20.42 2.79 -13.55
C LYS A 386 20.22 2.53 -12.03
N GLN A 387 19.15 3.06 -11.43
CA GLN A 387 18.71 2.64 -10.10
C GLN A 387 17.55 1.67 -10.30
N GLY A 388 17.88 0.38 -10.24
CA GLY A 388 17.14 -0.79 -10.76
C GLY A 388 15.75 -1.10 -10.22
N GLU A 389 15.05 -0.21 -9.52
CA GLU A 389 13.73 -0.50 -8.94
C GLU A 389 12.71 0.63 -9.14
N LEU A 390 13.05 1.68 -9.89
CA LEU A 390 12.15 2.79 -10.16
C LEU A 390 11.21 2.43 -11.32
N GLU A 391 9.94 2.21 -11.02
CA GLU A 391 8.89 2.12 -12.02
C GLU A 391 8.44 3.53 -12.42
N ILE A 392 8.77 3.96 -13.64
CA ILE A 392 8.40 5.27 -14.17
C ILE A 392 7.17 5.13 -15.06
N GLU A 393 6.12 5.86 -14.72
CA GLU A 393 4.85 5.93 -15.47
C GLU A 393 4.58 7.36 -15.92
N LYS A 394 3.97 7.53 -17.09
CA LYS A 394 3.47 8.82 -17.57
C LYS A 394 2.04 9.03 -17.11
N ILE A 395 1.80 10.16 -16.45
CA ILE A 395 0.46 10.62 -16.06
C ILE A 395 0.04 11.69 -17.06
N GLY A 396 -0.97 11.38 -17.90
CA GLY A 396 -1.39 12.32 -18.95
C GLY A 396 -0.29 12.57 -19.99
N PHE A 397 -0.26 13.79 -20.54
CA PHE A 397 0.64 14.11 -21.66
C PHE A 397 2.01 14.67 -21.23
N PHE A 398 2.12 15.27 -20.03
CA PHE A 398 3.27 16.10 -19.67
C PHE A 398 3.82 15.85 -18.27
N GLN A 399 3.39 14.82 -17.57
CA GLN A 399 3.79 14.57 -16.20
C GLN A 399 4.28 13.14 -16.03
N GLU A 400 5.39 12.98 -15.33
CA GLU A 400 5.97 11.68 -15.00
C GLU A 400 5.88 11.42 -13.49
N LYS A 401 5.67 10.15 -13.17
CA LYS A 401 5.57 9.62 -11.83
C LYS A 401 6.50 8.43 -11.68
N ALA A 402 7.26 8.39 -10.62
CA ALA A 402 8.09 7.25 -10.27
C ALA A 402 7.55 6.56 -9.01
N THR A 403 7.53 5.24 -9.00
CA THR A 403 7.05 4.44 -7.87
C THR A 403 8.11 3.44 -7.43
N LEU A 404 8.34 3.38 -6.10
CA LEU A 404 9.20 2.38 -5.45
C LEU A 404 8.38 1.60 -4.44
N ARG A 405 8.67 0.30 -4.30
CA ARG A 405 8.00 -0.58 -3.36
C ARG A 405 9.00 -1.33 -2.49
N TYR A 406 8.76 -1.31 -1.19
CA TYR A 406 9.54 -2.05 -0.20
C TYR A 406 8.58 -2.89 0.65
N TYR A 407 9.06 -4.07 1.06
CA TYR A 407 8.25 -5.01 1.84
C TYR A 407 8.94 -5.35 3.16
N ASN A 408 8.14 -5.54 4.21
CA ASN A 408 8.58 -5.95 5.54
C ASN A 408 9.72 -5.08 6.10
N VAL A 409 9.55 -3.75 5.99
CA VAL A 409 10.58 -2.79 6.39
C VAL A 409 10.65 -2.69 7.92
N THR A 410 11.82 -2.99 8.46
CA THR A 410 12.14 -2.91 9.89
C THR A 410 13.11 -1.75 10.15
N LYS A 411 13.37 -1.45 11.44
CA LYS A 411 14.37 -0.44 11.83
C LYS A 411 15.81 -0.81 11.44
N PHE A 412 16.09 -2.08 11.22
CA PHE A 412 17.43 -2.59 10.90
C PHE A 412 17.79 -2.45 9.43
N GLN A 413 16.78 -2.26 8.57
CA GLN A 413 17.00 -2.02 7.15
C GLN A 413 17.28 -0.54 6.92
N ASN A 414 18.50 -0.25 6.52
CA ASN A 414 18.86 1.08 6.04
C ASN A 414 18.42 1.21 4.58
N LEU A 415 17.28 1.85 4.34
CA LEU A 415 16.79 2.13 2.99
C LEU A 415 17.62 3.21 2.28
N GLY A 416 18.57 3.84 2.99
CA GLY A 416 19.46 4.84 2.45
C GLY A 416 18.79 6.15 2.08
N ILE A 417 19.51 6.90 1.24
CA ILE A 417 19.03 8.16 0.66
C ILE A 417 18.60 7.90 -0.77
N LEU A 418 17.34 8.12 -1.04
CA LEU A 418 16.84 8.12 -2.41
C LEU A 418 17.32 9.39 -3.11
N SER A 419 18.11 9.21 -4.16
CA SER A 419 18.59 10.26 -5.04
C SER A 419 17.95 10.10 -6.39
N VAL A 420 17.14 11.06 -6.82
CA VAL A 420 16.43 11.00 -8.10
C VAL A 420 16.76 12.23 -8.91
N SER A 421 17.35 12.02 -10.08
CA SER A 421 17.69 13.10 -11.01
C SER A 421 16.55 13.33 -12.01
N TYR A 422 16.19 14.58 -12.22
CA TYR A 422 15.18 14.97 -13.19
C TYR A 422 15.55 16.25 -13.92
N GLN A 423 15.04 16.41 -15.12
CA GLN A 423 15.19 17.61 -15.92
C GLN A 423 13.88 18.39 -15.91
N TYR A 424 13.98 19.66 -15.64
CA TYR A 424 12.84 20.59 -15.64
C TYR A 424 13.22 21.95 -16.16
N MET A 425 12.45 22.44 -17.10
CA MET A 425 12.60 23.80 -17.62
C MET A 425 11.62 24.71 -16.91
N SER A 426 12.09 25.51 -15.94
CA SER A 426 11.25 26.40 -15.13
C SER A 426 10.46 27.42 -15.96
N LEU A 427 10.97 27.80 -17.14
CA LEU A 427 10.28 28.65 -18.09
C LEU A 427 9.04 28.00 -18.70
N TRP A 428 8.95 26.66 -18.71
CA TRP A 428 7.78 25.93 -19.25
C TRP A 428 6.49 26.30 -18.53
N ALA A 429 6.50 26.35 -17.20
CA ALA A 429 5.35 26.70 -16.40
C ALA A 429 4.86 28.16 -16.70
N ALA A 430 5.79 29.07 -16.95
CA ALA A 430 5.48 30.47 -17.26
C ALA A 430 4.94 30.64 -18.68
N PHE A 431 5.51 29.93 -19.68
CA PHE A 431 5.15 30.09 -21.08
C PHE A 431 4.00 29.20 -21.56
N ARG A 432 3.66 28.15 -20.81
CA ARG A 432 2.60 27.20 -21.18
C ARG A 432 1.26 27.88 -21.51
N PRO A 433 0.71 28.80 -20.69
CA PRO A 433 -0.56 29.48 -21.02
C PRO A 433 -0.44 30.28 -22.32
N THR A 434 0.70 30.95 -22.52
CA THR A 434 0.96 31.78 -23.70
C THR A 434 1.10 30.91 -24.96
N ILE A 435 1.78 29.76 -24.87
CA ILE A 435 1.93 28.82 -25.99
C ILE A 435 0.56 28.23 -26.36
N LEU A 436 -0.23 27.80 -25.37
CA LEU A 436 -1.57 27.27 -25.60
C LEU A 436 -2.49 28.32 -26.24
N ALA A 437 -2.47 29.56 -25.72
CA ALA A 437 -3.21 30.65 -26.30
C ALA A 437 -2.73 30.97 -27.74
N GLY A 438 -1.43 30.95 -28.00
CA GLY A 438 -0.83 31.13 -29.32
C GLY A 438 -1.25 30.04 -30.31
N VAL A 439 -1.22 28.77 -29.90
CA VAL A 439 -1.69 27.64 -30.70
C VAL A 439 -3.19 27.77 -31.01
N LEU A 440 -4.00 28.12 -30.00
CA LEU A 440 -5.44 28.28 -30.17
C LEU A 440 -5.75 29.46 -31.10
N MET A 441 -5.07 30.59 -30.95
CA MET A 441 -5.17 31.71 -31.88
C MET A 441 -4.69 31.37 -33.30
N GLY A 442 -3.61 30.56 -33.40
CA GLY A 442 -3.15 30.04 -34.67
C GLY A 442 -4.20 29.18 -35.38
N PHE A 443 -4.85 28.28 -34.63
CA PHE A 443 -5.95 27.45 -35.12
C PHE A 443 -7.15 28.30 -35.57
N VAL A 444 -7.56 29.26 -34.75
CA VAL A 444 -8.67 30.17 -35.12
C VAL A 444 -8.31 31.00 -36.35
N SER A 445 -7.06 31.50 -36.44
CA SER A 445 -6.58 32.24 -37.60
C SER A 445 -6.54 31.38 -38.84
N LEU A 446 -6.15 30.10 -38.71
CA LEU A 446 -6.12 29.14 -39.82
C LEU A 446 -7.53 28.82 -40.31
N ILE A 447 -8.48 28.58 -39.41
CA ILE A 447 -9.90 28.39 -39.75
C ILE A 447 -10.44 29.67 -40.43
N PHE A 448 -10.14 30.83 -39.91
CA PHE A 448 -10.55 32.11 -40.50
C PHE A 448 -9.93 32.30 -41.91
N PHE A 449 -8.66 31.94 -42.11
CA PHE A 449 -7.98 32.00 -43.38
C PHE A 449 -8.63 31.05 -44.41
N PHE A 450 -8.91 29.82 -44.03
CA PHE A 450 -9.57 28.85 -44.91
C PHE A 450 -11.03 29.23 -45.20
N THR A 451 -11.78 29.74 -44.23
CA THR A 451 -13.15 30.21 -44.48
C THR A 451 -13.19 31.47 -45.35
N ARG A 452 -12.19 32.36 -45.24
CA ARG A 452 -12.08 33.55 -46.08
C ARG A 452 -11.58 33.22 -47.49
N ALA A 453 -10.70 32.20 -47.64
CA ALA A 453 -10.25 31.71 -48.93
C ALA A 453 -11.37 30.94 -49.68
N ALA A 454 -12.33 30.36 -48.97
CA ALA A 454 -13.53 29.72 -49.53
C ALA A 454 -14.69 30.71 -49.78
N GLY A 455 -14.50 31.99 -49.49
CA GLY A 455 -15.55 32.99 -49.47
C GLY A 455 -16.10 33.41 -50.79
N LYS A 456 -17.07 32.66 -51.30
CA LYS A 456 -18.24 33.27 -51.95
C LYS A 456 -18.98 34.02 -50.81
N ARG A 457 -19.17 35.34 -50.95
CA ARG A 457 -20.01 36.14 -50.10
C ARG A 457 -21.33 35.41 -49.85
N ALA A 458 -21.52 34.83 -48.69
CA ALA A 458 -22.84 34.50 -48.20
C ALA A 458 -23.50 35.87 -47.92
N GLU A 459 -24.52 36.18 -48.67
CA GLU A 459 -25.45 37.23 -48.40
C GLU A 459 -25.88 37.10 -46.95
N ILE A 460 -25.65 38.14 -46.14
CA ILE A 460 -26.15 38.21 -44.77
C ILE A 460 -27.67 38.31 -44.91
N VAL A 461 -28.32 37.16 -44.86
CA VAL A 461 -29.77 37.11 -44.67
C VAL A 461 -30.02 37.68 -43.29
N ALA A 462 -30.60 38.85 -43.25
CA ALA A 462 -31.07 39.43 -42.02
C ALA A 462 -31.94 38.38 -41.29
N PRO A 463 -31.72 38.18 -39.97
CA PRO A 463 -32.51 37.18 -39.24
C PRO A 463 -33.99 37.52 -39.40
N ALA A 464 -34.79 36.55 -39.83
CA ALA A 464 -36.22 36.70 -39.98
C ALA A 464 -36.79 37.11 -38.60
N PRO A 465 -37.67 38.13 -38.52
CA PRO A 465 -38.27 38.50 -37.26
C PRO A 465 -39.07 37.32 -36.72
N ILE A 466 -38.70 36.85 -35.54
CA ILE A 466 -39.46 35.79 -34.87
C ILE A 466 -40.84 36.34 -34.54
N SER A 467 -41.86 35.51 -34.79
CA SER A 467 -43.19 35.82 -34.33
C SER A 467 -43.25 35.84 -32.79
N PRO A 468 -43.78 36.90 -32.17
CA PRO A 468 -44.04 36.90 -30.74
C PRO A 468 -44.84 35.65 -30.26
N GLU A 469 -45.62 35.11 -31.13
CA GLU A 469 -46.42 33.88 -30.88
C GLU A 469 -45.53 32.63 -30.72
N THR A 470 -44.41 32.52 -31.43
CA THR A 470 -43.41 31.42 -31.28
C THR A 470 -42.77 31.46 -29.91
N ILE A 471 -42.35 32.68 -29.47
CA ILE A 471 -41.74 32.84 -28.13
C ILE A 471 -42.76 32.50 -27.05
N ARG A 472 -43.98 32.98 -27.17
CA ARG A 472 -45.03 32.69 -26.21
C ARG A 472 -45.34 31.19 -26.11
N LYS A 473 -45.48 30.50 -27.27
CA LYS A 473 -45.68 29.04 -27.31
C LYS A 473 -44.52 28.27 -26.70
N PHE A 474 -43.29 28.73 -26.89
CA PHE A 474 -42.12 28.12 -26.26
C PHE A 474 -42.18 28.27 -24.73
N VAL A 475 -42.45 29.43 -24.21
CA VAL A 475 -42.55 29.69 -22.76
C VAL A 475 -43.71 28.86 -22.16
N GLU A 476 -44.89 28.86 -22.79
CA GLU A 476 -46.03 28.06 -22.33
C GLU A 476 -45.74 26.56 -22.30
N SER A 477 -45.08 26.07 -23.36
CA SER A 477 -44.68 24.64 -23.43
C SER A 477 -43.64 24.30 -22.35
N TYR A 478 -42.71 25.20 -22.09
CA TYR A 478 -41.70 24.98 -21.05
C TYR A 478 -42.29 25.01 -19.64
N GLU A 479 -43.25 25.93 -19.37
CA GLU A 479 -43.99 25.94 -18.12
C GLU A 479 -44.85 24.70 -17.95
N GLU A 480 -45.47 24.16 -19.02
CA GLU A 480 -46.21 22.90 -18.97
C GLU A 480 -45.25 21.73 -18.66
N LYS A 481 -44.04 21.69 -19.23
CA LYS A 481 -42.99 20.71 -18.87
C LYS A 481 -42.69 20.75 -17.38
N MET A 482 -42.49 21.95 -16.81
CA MET A 482 -42.23 22.11 -15.39
C MET A 482 -43.38 21.64 -14.50
N ARG A 483 -44.62 21.96 -14.88
CA ARG A 483 -45.84 21.46 -14.16
C ARG A 483 -45.89 19.93 -14.19
N ILE A 484 -45.67 19.30 -15.34
CA ILE A 484 -45.71 17.85 -15.46
C ILE A 484 -44.63 17.21 -14.59
N LEU A 485 -43.40 17.78 -14.53
CA LEU A 485 -42.34 17.29 -13.68
C LEU A 485 -42.67 17.43 -12.19
N PHE A 486 -43.33 18.52 -11.80
CA PHE A 486 -43.84 18.73 -10.45
C PHE A 486 -44.92 17.69 -10.09
N ASP A 487 -45.87 17.45 -10.98
CA ASP A 487 -46.93 16.45 -10.79
C ASP A 487 -46.32 15.03 -10.63
N ILE A 488 -45.29 14.71 -11.38
CA ILE A 488 -44.57 13.45 -11.25
C ILE A 488 -43.93 13.32 -9.88
N ASP A 489 -43.19 14.36 -9.41
CA ASP A 489 -42.58 14.34 -8.08
C ASP A 489 -43.63 14.25 -6.96
N TYR A 490 -44.72 14.95 -7.11
CA TYR A 490 -45.86 14.89 -6.18
C TYR A 490 -46.48 13.49 -6.11
N LEU A 491 -46.65 12.84 -7.27
CA LEU A 491 -47.12 11.44 -7.31
C LEU A 491 -46.18 10.46 -6.62
N GLU A 492 -44.86 10.66 -6.81
CA GLU A 492 -43.85 9.85 -6.13
C GLU A 492 -43.90 10.04 -4.61
N GLN A 493 -44.11 11.27 -4.13
CA GLN A 493 -44.28 11.56 -2.71
C GLN A 493 -45.54 10.93 -2.15
N GLN A 494 -46.65 10.95 -2.90
CA GLN A 494 -47.90 10.29 -2.48
C GLN A 494 -47.73 8.78 -2.39
N LEU A 495 -47.01 8.17 -3.33
CA LEU A 495 -46.69 6.75 -3.28
C LEU A 495 -45.84 6.42 -2.06
N ARG A 496 -44.79 7.21 -1.80
CA ARG A 496 -43.93 7.05 -0.60
C ARG A 496 -44.72 7.16 0.70
N ARG A 497 -45.69 8.08 0.76
CA ARG A 497 -46.59 8.27 1.90
C ARG A 497 -47.76 7.24 1.96
N ARG A 498 -47.77 6.26 1.02
CA ARG A 498 -48.82 5.24 0.90
C ARG A 498 -50.26 5.80 0.70
N LYS A 499 -50.38 7.03 0.18
CA LYS A 499 -51.67 7.67 -0.07
C LYS A 499 -52.35 7.17 -1.37
N ILE A 500 -51.55 6.62 -2.29
CA ILE A 500 -52.04 6.03 -3.54
C ILE A 500 -51.52 4.60 -3.71
N SER A 501 -52.30 3.77 -4.43
CA SER A 501 -51.90 2.40 -4.73
C SER A 501 -50.83 2.36 -5.85
N ARG A 502 -49.99 1.30 -5.86
CA ARG A 502 -48.98 1.10 -6.94
C ARG A 502 -49.58 1.01 -8.33
N ARG A 503 -50.87 0.56 -8.43
CA ARG A 503 -51.55 0.47 -9.72
C ARG A 503 -51.99 1.85 -10.21
N GLN A 504 -52.54 2.69 -9.33
CA GLN A 504 -52.89 4.08 -9.63
C GLN A 504 -51.64 4.91 -10.00
N TYR A 505 -50.57 4.77 -9.24
CA TYR A 505 -49.29 5.44 -9.55
C TYR A 505 -48.82 5.08 -10.97
N ARG A 506 -48.72 3.81 -11.33
CA ARG A 506 -48.26 3.37 -12.65
C ARG A 506 -49.16 3.93 -13.79
N PHE A 507 -50.46 3.97 -13.58
CA PHE A 507 -51.38 4.50 -14.59
C PHE A 507 -51.17 6.00 -14.78
N GLN A 508 -51.21 6.78 -13.68
CA GLN A 508 -51.01 8.24 -13.72
C GLN A 508 -49.63 8.62 -14.21
N ARG A 509 -48.60 7.91 -13.78
CA ARG A 509 -47.20 8.11 -14.24
C ARG A 509 -47.09 7.92 -15.76
N LYS A 510 -47.65 6.85 -16.30
CA LYS A 510 -47.62 6.58 -17.74
C LYS A 510 -48.32 7.69 -18.55
N THR A 511 -49.43 8.22 -18.03
CA THR A 511 -50.14 9.32 -18.68
C THR A 511 -49.30 10.59 -18.68
N LEU A 512 -48.65 10.95 -17.57
CA LEU A 512 -47.78 12.12 -17.46
C LEU A 512 -46.51 11.97 -18.30
N ASP A 513 -45.90 10.78 -18.34
CA ASP A 513 -44.73 10.52 -19.19
C ASP A 513 -45.10 10.67 -20.69
N GLY A 514 -46.29 10.22 -21.11
CA GLY A 514 -46.75 10.43 -22.47
C GLY A 514 -46.95 11.92 -22.82
N ARG A 515 -47.54 12.70 -21.91
CA ARG A 515 -47.67 14.14 -22.09
C ARG A 515 -46.31 14.86 -22.10
N LEU A 516 -45.40 14.46 -21.22
CA LEU A 516 -44.03 15.00 -21.16
C LEU A 516 -43.30 14.82 -22.49
N LEU A 517 -43.37 13.62 -23.09
CA LEU A 517 -42.75 13.35 -24.41
C LEU A 517 -43.30 14.26 -25.52
N THR A 518 -44.63 14.52 -25.49
CA THR A 518 -45.25 15.41 -26.48
C THR A 518 -44.75 16.84 -26.29
N VAL A 519 -44.79 17.35 -25.07
CA VAL A 519 -44.33 18.70 -24.73
C VAL A 519 -42.83 18.88 -25.03
N GLN A 520 -42.00 17.88 -24.75
CA GLN A 520 -40.56 17.91 -25.09
C GLN A 520 -40.31 18.01 -26.59
N ARG A 521 -41.10 17.31 -27.42
CA ARG A 521 -40.99 17.46 -28.89
C ARG A 521 -41.33 18.87 -29.33
N THR A 522 -42.45 19.41 -28.84
CA THR A 522 -42.87 20.78 -29.14
C THR A 522 -41.79 21.80 -28.72
N ILE A 523 -41.18 21.63 -27.53
CA ILE A 523 -40.09 22.48 -27.06
C ILE A 523 -38.90 22.39 -28.02
N SER A 524 -38.50 21.16 -28.43
CA SER A 524 -37.35 20.97 -29.34
C SER A 524 -37.56 21.59 -30.71
N ASP A 525 -38.79 21.58 -31.25
CA ASP A 525 -39.11 22.17 -32.54
C ASP A 525 -39.08 23.72 -32.44
N LEU A 526 -39.72 24.28 -31.42
CA LEU A 526 -39.71 25.74 -31.18
C LEU A 526 -38.31 26.25 -30.81
N GLN A 527 -37.53 25.47 -30.14
CA GLN A 527 -36.12 25.78 -29.81
C GLN A 527 -35.28 25.94 -31.07
N ARG A 528 -35.40 25.04 -32.06
CA ARG A 528 -34.69 25.17 -33.34
C ARG A 528 -35.07 26.48 -34.07
N GLU A 529 -36.35 26.87 -34.03
CA GLU A 529 -36.81 28.13 -34.62
C GLU A 529 -36.17 29.34 -33.93
N LEU A 530 -36.11 29.29 -32.57
CA LEU A 530 -35.51 30.35 -31.76
C LEU A 530 -33.99 30.45 -31.96
N GLU A 531 -33.29 29.30 -32.04
CA GLU A 531 -31.86 29.22 -32.34
C GLU A 531 -31.53 29.74 -33.77
N ALA A 532 -32.38 29.43 -34.75
CA ALA A 532 -32.21 29.89 -36.12
C ALA A 532 -32.30 31.40 -36.26
N ALA A 533 -33.03 32.06 -35.33
CA ALA A 533 -33.10 33.49 -35.28
C ALA A 533 -31.84 34.17 -34.72
N GLY A 534 -31.03 33.41 -33.97
CA GLY A 534 -29.73 33.87 -33.50
C GLY A 534 -29.80 34.90 -32.36
N GLY A 535 -28.68 35.56 -32.13
CA GLY A 535 -28.58 36.66 -31.15
C GLY A 535 -28.82 36.18 -29.70
N ARG A 536 -29.52 36.99 -28.92
CA ARG A 536 -29.78 36.80 -27.49
C ARG A 536 -30.62 35.58 -27.16
N TYR A 537 -31.45 35.08 -28.12
CA TYR A 537 -32.29 33.90 -27.89
C TYR A 537 -31.44 32.64 -27.70
N VAL A 538 -30.35 32.52 -28.45
CA VAL A 538 -29.41 31.38 -28.32
C VAL A 538 -28.82 31.32 -26.90
N ASP A 539 -28.45 32.47 -26.33
CA ASP A 539 -27.89 32.53 -24.99
C ASP A 539 -28.93 32.18 -23.90
N MET A 540 -30.18 32.62 -24.09
CA MET A 540 -31.28 32.28 -23.18
C MET A 540 -31.60 30.81 -23.22
N ILE A 541 -31.63 30.19 -24.40
CA ILE A 541 -31.86 28.75 -24.58
C ILE A 541 -30.73 27.95 -23.93
N ARG A 542 -29.46 28.32 -24.17
CA ARG A 542 -28.31 27.64 -23.52
C ARG A 542 -28.38 27.72 -22.00
N ARG A 543 -28.83 28.82 -21.43
CA ARG A 543 -29.02 28.93 -19.98
C ARG A 543 -30.10 27.98 -19.47
N LEU A 544 -31.24 27.89 -20.20
CA LEU A 544 -32.31 26.94 -19.86
C LEU A 544 -31.86 25.48 -19.94
N GLU A 545 -31.08 25.13 -20.97
CA GLU A 545 -30.54 23.77 -21.12
C GLU A 545 -29.55 23.44 -20.03
N ALA A 546 -28.62 24.33 -19.74
CA ALA A 546 -27.63 24.16 -18.68
C ALA A 546 -28.32 23.93 -17.33
N ALA A 547 -29.24 24.81 -16.95
CA ALA A 547 -29.99 24.69 -15.70
C ALA A 547 -30.85 23.42 -15.62
N SER A 548 -31.46 23.03 -16.75
CA SER A 548 -32.24 21.77 -16.82
C SER A 548 -31.37 20.53 -16.66
N THR A 549 -30.19 20.52 -17.31
CA THR A 549 -29.22 19.41 -17.22
C THR A 549 -28.67 19.29 -15.79
N ASP A 550 -28.38 20.42 -15.15
CA ASP A 550 -27.92 20.45 -13.76
C ASP A 550 -28.97 19.91 -12.79
N ILE A 551 -30.26 20.28 -12.98
CA ILE A 551 -31.36 19.73 -12.18
C ILE A 551 -31.46 18.20 -12.32
N GLU A 552 -31.30 17.67 -13.54
CA GLU A 552 -31.30 16.23 -13.78
C GLU A 552 -30.12 15.53 -13.10
N ALA A 553 -28.93 16.14 -13.15
CA ALA A 553 -27.75 15.63 -12.48
C ALA A 553 -27.92 15.63 -10.95
N ILE A 554 -28.48 16.71 -10.39
CA ILE A 554 -28.81 16.82 -8.97
C ILE A 554 -29.81 15.74 -8.54
N ASN A 555 -30.89 15.54 -9.31
CA ASN A 555 -31.89 14.52 -8.99
C ASN A 555 -31.28 13.09 -9.00
N ARG A 556 -30.36 12.80 -9.95
CA ARG A 556 -29.60 11.53 -9.96
C ARG A 556 -28.72 11.39 -8.72
N SER A 557 -28.03 12.45 -8.33
CA SER A 557 -27.18 12.47 -7.14
C SER A 557 -27.98 12.25 -5.85
N ILE A 558 -29.16 12.87 -5.73
CA ILE A 558 -30.06 12.64 -4.58
C ILE A 558 -30.51 11.18 -4.52
N ALA A 559 -30.87 10.59 -5.67
CA ALA A 559 -31.28 9.18 -5.73
C ALA A 559 -30.14 8.23 -5.33
N ASP A 560 -28.91 8.50 -5.77
CA ASP A 560 -27.73 7.71 -5.41
C ASP A 560 -27.44 7.78 -3.90
N ILE A 561 -27.47 8.99 -3.33
CA ILE A 561 -27.29 9.19 -1.88
C ILE A 561 -28.40 8.47 -1.09
N GLU A 562 -29.64 8.47 -1.58
CA GLU A 562 -30.72 7.73 -0.92
C GLU A 562 -30.47 6.22 -0.93
N ILE A 563 -29.93 5.67 -2.01
CA ILE A 563 -29.55 4.25 -2.12
C ILE A 563 -28.42 3.93 -1.15
N ARG A 564 -27.39 4.77 -1.08
CA ARG A 564 -26.24 4.60 -0.19
C ARG A 564 -26.66 4.70 1.28
N TYR A 565 -27.56 5.61 1.61
CA TYR A 565 -28.13 5.71 2.96
C TYR A 565 -28.92 4.45 3.34
N ARG A 566 -29.76 3.91 2.43
CA ARG A 566 -30.50 2.65 2.67
C ARG A 566 -29.57 1.43 2.84
N ARG A 567 -28.37 1.46 2.26
CA ARG A 567 -27.35 0.42 2.43
C ARG A 567 -26.52 0.59 3.71
N GLY A 568 -26.73 1.67 4.45
CA GLY A 568 -25.97 1.98 5.65
C GLY A 568 -24.55 2.50 5.39
N GLU A 569 -24.25 2.92 4.15
CA GLU A 569 -22.93 3.43 3.76
C GLU A 569 -22.68 4.86 4.24
N ILE A 570 -23.72 5.60 4.58
CA ILE A 570 -23.66 6.98 5.07
C ILE A 570 -24.55 7.16 6.29
N SER A 571 -24.10 8.04 7.21
CA SER A 571 -24.84 8.34 8.43
C SER A 571 -26.09 9.17 8.14
N ALA A 572 -27.09 9.12 9.05
CA ALA A 572 -28.31 9.90 8.92
C ALA A 572 -28.07 11.41 8.89
N GLU A 573 -27.04 11.87 9.58
CA GLU A 573 -26.65 13.27 9.63
C GLU A 573 -26.01 13.75 8.32
N ALA A 574 -25.05 12.98 7.79
CA ALA A 574 -24.46 13.23 6.49
C ALA A 574 -25.50 13.20 5.36
N TYR A 575 -26.42 12.24 5.40
CA TYR A 575 -27.54 12.17 4.45
C TYR A 575 -28.38 13.46 4.46
N ARG A 576 -28.78 13.95 5.66
CA ARG A 576 -29.57 15.18 5.78
C ARG A 576 -28.84 16.40 5.24
N GLN A 577 -27.54 16.53 5.55
CA GLN A 577 -26.72 17.66 5.08
C GLN A 577 -26.57 17.65 3.57
N LEU A 578 -26.23 16.51 2.97
CA LEU A 578 -26.08 16.37 1.52
C LEU A 578 -27.39 16.66 0.78
N VAL A 579 -28.50 16.08 1.24
CA VAL A 579 -29.80 16.31 0.61
C VAL A 579 -30.22 17.79 0.73
N LYS A 580 -29.92 18.45 1.86
CA LYS A 580 -30.19 19.88 2.03
C LYS A 580 -29.38 20.73 1.05
N GLU A 581 -28.09 20.42 0.86
CA GLU A 581 -27.22 21.12 -0.09
C GLU A 581 -27.69 20.94 -1.53
N TYR A 582 -28.00 19.71 -1.93
CA TYR A 582 -28.50 19.44 -3.29
C TYR A 582 -29.86 20.07 -3.55
N ARG A 583 -30.75 20.13 -2.56
CA ARG A 583 -32.03 20.85 -2.69
C ARG A 583 -31.81 22.33 -2.90
N ARG A 584 -30.89 22.97 -2.16
CA ARG A 584 -30.55 24.38 -2.36
C ARG A 584 -30.06 24.63 -3.78
N ARG A 585 -29.14 23.80 -4.29
CA ARG A 585 -28.64 23.91 -5.68
C ARG A 585 -29.77 23.71 -6.70
N LYS A 586 -30.70 22.81 -6.44
CA LYS A 586 -31.87 22.61 -7.29
C LYS A 586 -32.74 23.86 -7.33
N GLU A 587 -33.05 24.48 -6.18
CA GLU A 587 -33.82 25.72 -6.07
C GLU A 587 -33.11 26.90 -6.79
N GLU A 588 -31.79 26.97 -6.73
CA GLU A 588 -31.00 27.98 -7.47
C GLU A 588 -31.16 27.79 -8.99
N ASN A 589 -31.07 26.58 -9.50
CA ASN A 589 -31.28 26.32 -10.94
C ASN A 589 -32.74 26.51 -11.37
N GLU A 590 -33.71 26.18 -10.55
CA GLU A 590 -35.14 26.47 -10.79
C GLU A 590 -35.40 27.97 -10.92
N ARG A 591 -34.77 28.80 -10.09
CA ARG A 591 -34.83 30.28 -10.21
C ARG A 591 -34.21 30.78 -11.51
N VAL A 592 -33.08 30.20 -11.95
CA VAL A 592 -32.47 30.54 -13.23
C VAL A 592 -33.42 30.26 -14.40
N ILE A 593 -34.13 29.12 -14.35
CA ILE A 593 -35.14 28.78 -15.35
C ILE A 593 -36.28 29.80 -15.33
N GLU A 594 -36.86 30.09 -14.16
CA GLU A 594 -37.95 31.04 -14.01
C GLU A 594 -37.58 32.45 -14.52
N GLU A 595 -36.40 32.94 -14.12
CA GLU A 595 -35.89 34.26 -14.56
C GLU A 595 -35.68 34.30 -16.09
N THR A 596 -35.17 33.24 -16.66
CA THR A 596 -34.92 33.17 -18.11
C THR A 596 -36.24 33.07 -18.89
N LEU A 597 -37.23 32.34 -18.40
CA LEU A 597 -38.55 32.28 -19.00
C LEU A 597 -39.30 33.60 -18.89
N LEU A 598 -39.14 34.30 -17.75
CA LEU A 598 -39.71 35.64 -17.57
C LEU A 598 -39.15 36.63 -18.59
N ARG A 599 -37.82 36.63 -18.78
CA ARG A 599 -37.15 37.48 -19.80
C ARG A 599 -37.63 37.17 -21.22
N LEU A 600 -37.80 35.87 -21.54
CA LEU A 600 -38.37 35.45 -22.84
C LEU A 600 -39.80 35.95 -23.00
N ARG A 601 -40.59 35.94 -21.94
CA ARG A 601 -41.97 36.46 -21.95
C ARG A 601 -42.04 37.97 -22.12
N GLU A 602 -41.08 38.72 -21.58
CA GLU A 602 -40.98 40.19 -21.76
C GLU A 602 -40.60 40.57 -23.21
N GLU A 603 -40.02 39.63 -23.98
CA GLU A 603 -39.68 39.84 -25.38
C GLU A 603 -40.74 39.32 -26.38
N ALA A 604 -41.79 38.67 -25.89
CA ALA A 604 -42.93 38.19 -26.66
C ALA A 604 -44.04 39.24 -26.74
#